data_fd173a9836816d12e4459c8dc6c28af8
#
_entry.id   fd173a9836816d12e4459c8dc6c28af8
#
_cell.length_a   1.000
_cell.length_b   1.000
_cell.length_c   1.000
_cell.angle_alpha   90.00
_cell.angle_beta   90.00
_cell.angle_gamma   90.00
#
_symmetry.space_group_name_H-M   'P 1'
#
loop_
_entity.id
_entity.type
_entity.pdbx_description
1 polymer ?
#
loop_
_entity_poly.entity_id
_entity_poly.type
_entity_poly.pdbx_seq_one_letter_code
_entity_poly.pdbx_strand_id
1 'polypeptide(L)'
;MAEDKQELTPTVEKKAKKKLSGKQKGLIAGIVVAVVILLVGIAGYVVTHVNSYAFYNKVVIALAPDKIEDYGKTFYLKTNPNYDQKKAPNEPMFICYYKDASGKEVDLPGGTYKEDGNNGQVLIAFLGKAAEKVVAIQKTITIIFWVLVAVAVCVLIYI
;
A
#
# COMPACT_ATOMS: atom_id res chain seq x y z
N MET A 1 37.67 -73.51 -14.69
CA MET A 1 37.23 -72.67 -13.58
C MET A 1 36.94 -71.32 -14.17
N ALA A 2 35.67 -71.05 -14.47
CA ALA A 2 35.16 -69.76 -14.93
C ALA A 2 34.20 -69.29 -13.84
N GLU A 3 34.57 -68.21 -13.15
CA GLU A 3 33.75 -67.57 -12.15
C GLU A 3 32.71 -66.69 -12.86
N ASP A 4 31.46 -67.01 -12.64
CA ASP A 4 30.27 -66.30 -13.09
C ASP A 4 30.06 -65.08 -12.19
N LYS A 5 30.38 -63.86 -12.65
CA LYS A 5 30.06 -62.61 -11.99
C LYS A 5 28.66 -62.18 -12.35
N GLN A 6 27.69 -62.53 -11.48
CA GLN A 6 26.34 -61.93 -11.52
C GLN A 6 26.41 -60.45 -11.18
N GLU A 7 26.17 -59.62 -12.19
CA GLU A 7 26.00 -58.19 -12.10
C GLU A 7 24.61 -57.85 -11.57
N LEU A 8 24.52 -57.49 -10.29
CA LEU A 8 23.30 -57.03 -9.64
C LEU A 8 23.00 -55.60 -10.09
N THR A 9 22.18 -55.46 -11.09
CA THR A 9 21.58 -54.16 -11.44
C THR A 9 20.49 -53.79 -10.44
N PRO A 10 20.56 -52.64 -9.77
CA PRO A 10 19.48 -52.19 -8.90
C PRO A 10 18.29 -51.73 -9.73
N THR A 11 17.21 -52.53 -9.67
CA THR A 11 15.91 -52.16 -10.26
C THR A 11 15.37 -50.95 -9.50
N VAL A 12 15.56 -49.75 -10.06
CA VAL A 12 14.92 -48.54 -9.54
C VAL A 12 13.43 -48.63 -9.88
N GLU A 13 12.63 -49.06 -8.89
CA GLU A 13 11.19 -49.00 -8.95
C GLU A 13 10.75 -47.53 -9.18
N LYS A 14 10.41 -47.17 -10.42
CA LYS A 14 9.73 -45.92 -10.73
C LYS A 14 8.36 -45.97 -10.09
N LYS A 15 8.20 -45.38 -8.88
CA LYS A 15 6.89 -45.12 -8.27
C LYS A 15 6.01 -44.43 -9.29
N ALA A 16 5.01 -45.16 -9.82
CA ALA A 16 4.02 -44.62 -10.74
C ALA A 16 3.32 -43.42 -10.10
N LYS A 17 3.51 -42.22 -10.66
CA LYS A 17 2.83 -41.01 -10.21
C LYS A 17 1.32 -41.25 -10.37
N LYS A 18 0.62 -41.44 -9.24
CA LYS A 18 -0.84 -41.62 -9.18
C LYS A 18 -1.50 -40.43 -9.85
N LYS A 19 -2.15 -40.62 -11.00
CA LYS A 19 -2.88 -39.54 -11.70
C LYS A 19 -4.04 -39.09 -10.82
N LEU A 20 -4.00 -37.82 -10.39
CA LEU A 20 -5.09 -37.19 -9.64
C LEU A 20 -6.38 -37.16 -10.46
N SER A 21 -7.52 -37.50 -9.83
CA SER A 21 -8.84 -37.42 -10.46
C SER A 21 -9.21 -35.98 -10.79
N GLY A 22 -10.14 -35.74 -11.72
CA GLY A 22 -10.59 -34.40 -12.07
C GLY A 22 -11.11 -33.61 -10.87
N LYS A 23 -11.84 -34.26 -9.96
CA LYS A 23 -12.31 -33.66 -8.70
C LYS A 23 -11.17 -33.24 -7.78
N GLN A 24 -10.13 -34.07 -7.63
CA GLN A 24 -8.95 -33.74 -6.82
C GLN A 24 -8.15 -32.56 -7.39
N LYS A 25 -8.05 -32.45 -8.72
CA LYS A 25 -7.40 -31.32 -9.38
C LYS A 25 -8.17 -30.02 -9.16
N GLY A 26 -9.50 -30.04 -9.25
CA GLY A 26 -10.35 -28.88 -8.96
C GLY A 26 -10.24 -28.41 -7.52
N LEU A 27 -10.21 -29.35 -6.57
CA LEU A 27 -10.04 -29.07 -5.15
C LEU A 27 -8.69 -28.38 -4.88
N ILE A 28 -7.61 -28.96 -5.38
CA ILE A 28 -6.26 -28.40 -5.22
C ILE A 28 -6.18 -27.00 -5.83
N ALA A 29 -6.74 -26.80 -7.04
CA ALA A 29 -6.77 -25.49 -7.66
C ALA A 29 -7.55 -24.46 -6.82
N GLY A 30 -8.71 -24.85 -6.25
CA GLY A 30 -9.49 -24.00 -5.36
C GLY A 30 -8.71 -23.59 -4.09
N ILE A 31 -8.03 -24.54 -3.45
CA ILE A 31 -7.19 -24.28 -2.28
C ILE A 31 -6.05 -23.31 -2.64
N VAL A 32 -5.35 -23.52 -3.75
CA VAL A 32 -4.25 -22.65 -4.19
C VAL A 32 -4.75 -21.23 -4.41
N VAL A 33 -5.88 -21.06 -5.10
CA VAL A 33 -6.48 -19.74 -5.32
C VAL A 33 -6.86 -19.07 -4.00
N ALA A 34 -7.50 -19.78 -3.08
CA ALA A 34 -7.87 -19.25 -1.76
C ALA A 34 -6.64 -18.81 -0.95
N VAL A 35 -5.56 -19.57 -0.96
CA VAL A 35 -4.29 -19.23 -0.30
C VAL A 35 -3.65 -17.99 -0.92
N VAL A 36 -3.62 -17.87 -2.25
CA VAL A 36 -3.07 -16.69 -2.94
C VAL A 36 -3.87 -15.44 -2.58
N ILE A 37 -5.20 -15.50 -2.61
CA ILE A 37 -6.07 -14.38 -2.23
C ILE A 37 -5.82 -13.96 -0.77
N LEU A 38 -5.70 -14.93 0.14
CA LEU A 38 -5.42 -14.67 1.55
C LEU A 38 -4.05 -13.99 1.74
N LEU A 39 -3.01 -14.47 1.06
CA LEU A 39 -1.68 -13.87 1.11
C LEU A 39 -1.66 -12.43 0.59
N VAL A 40 -2.38 -12.15 -0.49
CA VAL A 40 -2.55 -10.78 -1.02
C VAL A 40 -3.27 -9.89 0.00
N GLY A 41 -4.32 -10.40 0.63
CA GLY A 41 -5.06 -9.70 1.69
C GLY A 41 -4.17 -9.38 2.90
N ILE A 42 -3.37 -10.35 3.37
CA ILE A 42 -2.41 -10.16 4.47
C ILE A 42 -1.36 -9.12 4.09
N ALA A 43 -0.78 -9.21 2.88
CA ALA A 43 0.21 -8.24 2.42
C ALA A 43 -0.36 -6.82 2.37
N GLY A 44 -1.57 -6.63 1.86
CA GLY A 44 -2.28 -5.34 1.87
C GLY A 44 -2.51 -4.81 3.28
N TYR A 45 -2.96 -5.67 4.19
CA TYR A 45 -3.17 -5.29 5.59
C TYR A 45 -1.85 -4.89 6.28
N VAL A 46 -0.78 -5.66 6.12
CA VAL A 46 0.55 -5.37 6.69
C VAL A 46 1.11 -4.05 6.17
N VAL A 47 1.04 -3.81 4.85
CA VAL A 47 1.54 -2.55 4.26
C VAL A 47 0.80 -1.34 4.83
N THR A 48 -0.51 -1.44 5.03
CA THR A 48 -1.31 -0.30 5.50
C THR A 48 -1.27 -0.07 7.01
N HIS A 49 -1.03 -1.11 7.82
CA HIS A 49 -1.10 -1.02 9.28
C HIS A 49 0.26 -1.14 9.98
N VAL A 50 1.15 -1.98 9.47
CA VAL A 50 2.47 -2.21 10.10
C VAL A 50 3.52 -1.22 9.59
N ASN A 51 3.54 -0.97 8.28
CA ASN A 51 4.43 0.02 7.67
C ASN A 51 3.67 1.32 7.34
N SER A 52 2.86 1.75 8.29
CA SER A 52 1.91 2.86 8.12
C SER A 52 2.60 4.17 7.71
N TYR A 53 3.79 4.46 8.22
CA TYR A 53 4.49 5.71 7.91
C TYR A 53 4.84 5.86 6.43
N ALA A 54 5.43 4.84 5.82
CA ALA A 54 5.76 4.86 4.39
C ALA A 54 4.51 4.87 3.51
N PHE A 55 3.47 4.12 3.92
CA PHE A 55 2.17 4.13 3.26
C PHE A 55 1.52 5.51 3.36
N TYR A 56 1.45 6.09 4.56
CA TYR A 56 0.89 7.42 4.79
C TYR A 56 1.54 8.48 3.91
N ASN A 57 2.87 8.54 3.89
CA ASN A 57 3.59 9.53 3.11
C ASN A 57 3.30 9.45 1.61
N LYS A 58 3.31 8.24 1.04
CA LYS A 58 3.02 8.04 -0.39
C LYS A 58 1.56 8.35 -0.74
N VAL A 59 0.63 7.93 0.12
CA VAL A 59 -0.81 8.12 -0.13
C VAL A 59 -1.22 9.57 0.13
N VAL A 60 -0.67 10.22 1.16
CA VAL A 60 -0.91 11.66 1.42
C VAL A 60 -0.46 12.50 0.23
N ILE A 61 0.72 12.21 -0.34
CA ILE A 61 1.19 12.91 -1.55
C ILE A 61 0.21 12.73 -2.73
N ALA A 62 -0.28 11.50 -2.93
CA ALA A 62 -1.17 11.19 -4.04
C ALA A 62 -2.60 11.72 -3.86
N LEU A 63 -3.05 11.88 -2.62
CA LEU A 63 -4.43 12.29 -2.28
C LEU A 63 -4.55 13.72 -1.76
N ALA A 64 -3.44 14.42 -1.52
CA ALA A 64 -3.48 15.84 -1.18
C ALA A 64 -4.21 16.59 -2.28
N PRO A 65 -5.15 17.48 -1.93
CA PRO A 65 -5.84 18.29 -2.94
C PRO A 65 -4.83 19.19 -3.65
N ASP A 66 -5.04 19.39 -4.97
CA ASP A 66 -4.14 20.23 -5.77
C ASP A 66 -4.17 21.70 -5.32
N LYS A 67 -5.29 22.13 -4.80
CA LYS A 67 -5.50 23.49 -4.31
C LYS A 67 -6.52 23.55 -3.18
N ILE A 68 -6.39 24.57 -2.34
CA ILE A 68 -7.38 24.94 -1.33
C ILE A 68 -7.74 26.41 -1.50
N GLU A 69 -9.03 26.74 -1.43
CA GLU A 69 -9.52 28.12 -1.37
C GLU A 69 -9.80 28.48 0.08
N ASP A 70 -9.07 29.45 0.60
CA ASP A 70 -9.19 29.93 1.97
C ASP A 70 -8.70 31.37 2.06
N TYR A 71 -9.13 32.13 3.07
CA TYR A 71 -8.75 33.53 3.27
C TYR A 71 -8.87 34.41 1.98
N GLY A 72 -9.82 34.10 1.10
CA GLY A 72 -10.00 34.79 -0.16
C GLY A 72 -8.90 34.57 -1.21
N LYS A 73 -8.04 33.59 -1.01
CA LYS A 73 -6.94 33.22 -1.91
C LYS A 73 -6.97 31.74 -2.25
N THR A 74 -6.32 31.39 -3.36
CA THR A 74 -6.11 30.00 -3.77
C THR A 74 -4.69 29.60 -3.40
N PHE A 75 -4.57 28.59 -2.55
CA PHE A 75 -3.29 28.00 -2.13
C PHE A 75 -3.05 26.69 -2.87
N TYR A 76 -1.78 26.40 -3.08
CA TYR A 76 -1.30 25.21 -3.76
C TYR A 76 -0.28 24.47 -2.89
N LEU A 77 -0.12 23.19 -3.13
CA LEU A 77 0.86 22.35 -2.44
C LEU A 77 1.87 21.82 -3.44
N LYS A 78 3.15 21.88 -3.10
CA LYS A 78 4.25 21.26 -3.85
C LYS A 78 5.17 20.47 -2.93
N THR A 79 5.86 19.49 -3.47
CA THR A 79 6.91 18.78 -2.74
C THR A 79 8.12 19.67 -2.53
N ASN A 80 8.75 19.60 -1.36
CA ASN A 80 9.97 20.33 -1.07
C ASN A 80 11.18 19.62 -1.70
N PRO A 81 11.88 20.22 -2.67
CA PRO A 81 13.03 19.59 -3.31
C PRO A 81 14.23 19.43 -2.36
N ASN A 82 14.26 20.18 -1.26
CA ASN A 82 15.32 20.11 -0.26
C ASN A 82 15.07 19.04 0.81
N TYR A 83 13.88 18.44 0.83
CA TYR A 83 13.57 17.39 1.77
C TYR A 83 14.28 16.10 1.41
N ASP A 84 15.07 15.60 2.36
CA ASP A 84 15.65 14.25 2.32
C ASP A 84 15.53 13.63 3.70
N GLN A 85 14.75 12.56 3.80
CA GLN A 85 14.48 11.88 5.08
C GLN A 85 15.75 11.44 5.82
N LYS A 86 16.86 11.20 5.09
CA LYS A 86 18.13 10.77 5.67
C LYS A 86 19.08 11.92 5.98
N LYS A 87 19.09 12.96 5.13
CA LYS A 87 20.07 14.05 5.21
C LYS A 87 19.48 15.32 5.80
N ALA A 88 18.22 15.58 5.58
CA ALA A 88 17.51 16.77 6.03
C ALA A 88 16.14 16.44 6.63
N PRO A 89 16.08 15.62 7.72
CA PRO A 89 14.82 15.18 8.31
C PRO A 89 14.02 16.33 8.96
N ASN A 90 14.65 17.46 9.24
CA ASN A 90 14.00 18.64 9.84
C ASN A 90 13.36 19.56 8.80
N GLU A 91 13.64 19.35 7.51
CA GLU A 91 13.00 20.10 6.44
C GLU A 91 11.56 19.62 6.24
N PRO A 92 10.59 20.51 5.99
CA PRO A 92 9.23 20.09 5.70
C PRO A 92 9.16 19.34 4.36
N MET A 93 8.43 18.23 4.33
CA MET A 93 8.23 17.43 3.12
C MET A 93 7.48 18.21 2.03
N PHE A 94 6.61 19.12 2.42
CA PHE A 94 5.75 19.90 1.54
C PHE A 94 5.93 21.39 1.78
N ILE A 95 5.76 22.15 0.70
CA ILE A 95 5.70 23.61 0.72
C ILE A 95 4.30 24.03 0.26
N CYS A 96 3.62 24.82 1.07
CA CYS A 96 2.41 25.52 0.66
C CYS A 96 2.77 26.86 0.02
N TYR A 97 2.14 27.24 -1.08
CA TYR A 97 2.36 28.50 -1.75
C TYR A 97 1.05 29.09 -2.33
N TYR A 98 1.04 30.36 -2.62
CA TYR A 98 0.01 31.02 -3.41
C TYR A 98 0.65 31.82 -4.55
N LYS A 99 -0.17 32.27 -5.51
CA LYS A 99 0.28 33.16 -6.58
C LYS A 99 -0.17 34.59 -6.26
N ASP A 100 0.76 35.51 -6.29
CA ASP A 100 0.48 36.93 -6.14
C ASP A 100 -0.24 37.50 -7.39
N ALA A 101 -0.58 38.80 -7.34
CA ALA A 101 -1.25 39.48 -8.45
C ALA A 101 -0.47 39.48 -9.78
N SER A 102 0.85 39.28 -9.72
CA SER A 102 1.74 39.16 -10.88
C SER A 102 1.83 37.72 -11.40
N GLY A 103 1.23 36.73 -10.70
CA GLY A 103 1.34 35.31 -10.99
C GLY A 103 2.59 34.65 -10.44
N LYS A 104 3.41 35.35 -9.66
CA LYS A 104 4.62 34.82 -9.03
C LYS A 104 4.24 33.95 -7.84
N GLU A 105 4.92 32.81 -7.69
CA GLU A 105 4.78 31.93 -6.54
C GLU A 105 5.39 32.55 -5.28
N VAL A 106 4.61 32.59 -4.21
CA VAL A 106 5.03 33.03 -2.88
C VAL A 106 4.92 31.85 -1.93
N ASP A 107 6.07 31.35 -1.48
CA ASP A 107 6.14 30.22 -0.56
C ASP A 107 5.76 30.66 0.86
N LEU A 108 5.02 29.80 1.57
CA LEU A 108 4.58 30.04 2.94
C LEU A 108 5.43 29.22 3.91
N PRO A 109 6.33 29.85 4.67
CA PRO A 109 7.13 29.16 5.68
C PRO A 109 6.26 28.49 6.73
N GLY A 110 6.45 27.16 6.92
CA GLY A 110 5.63 26.37 7.85
C GLY A 110 4.16 26.29 7.49
N GLY A 111 3.78 26.67 6.27
CA GLY A 111 2.39 26.66 5.81
C GLY A 111 1.49 27.69 6.46
N THR A 112 2.06 28.74 7.06
CA THR A 112 1.31 29.81 7.73
C THR A 112 1.12 30.99 6.77
N TYR A 113 -0.14 31.34 6.49
CA TYR A 113 -0.52 32.55 5.75
C TYR A 113 -0.74 33.73 6.69
N LYS A 114 -0.06 34.85 6.42
CA LYS A 114 -0.16 36.10 7.19
C LYS A 114 -0.29 37.26 6.22
N GLU A 115 -1.45 37.89 6.19
CA GLU A 115 -1.71 39.10 5.44
C GLU A 115 -2.92 39.82 6.08
N ASP A 116 -2.84 41.12 6.27
CA ASP A 116 -3.96 41.99 6.70
C ASP A 116 -4.82 41.44 7.85
N GLY A 117 -4.19 40.94 8.90
CA GLY A 117 -4.88 40.36 10.06
C GLY A 117 -5.23 38.88 9.92
N ASN A 118 -5.04 38.28 8.77
CA ASN A 118 -5.16 36.82 8.61
C ASN A 118 -3.91 36.13 9.20
N ASN A 119 -4.13 35.08 9.98
CA ASN A 119 -3.08 34.26 10.57
C ASN A 119 -3.50 32.79 10.52
N GLY A 120 -3.57 32.23 9.30
CA GLY A 120 -4.11 30.91 9.03
C GLY A 120 -3.06 29.83 8.85
N GLN A 121 -3.46 28.59 9.11
CA GLN A 121 -2.66 27.36 8.96
C GLN A 121 -3.12 26.60 7.73
N VAL A 122 -2.57 26.96 6.54
CA VAL A 122 -3.04 26.39 5.26
C VAL A 122 -2.49 25.00 5.00
N LEU A 123 -1.20 24.75 5.30
CA LEU A 123 -0.59 23.43 5.12
C LEU A 123 -1.29 22.35 5.95
N ILE A 124 -1.68 22.68 7.18
CA ILE A 124 -2.43 21.75 8.06
C ILE A 124 -3.79 21.42 7.46
N ALA A 125 -4.48 22.40 6.84
CA ALA A 125 -5.75 22.18 6.16
C ALA A 125 -5.61 21.23 4.97
N PHE A 126 -4.53 21.37 4.16
CA PHE A 126 -4.21 20.42 3.09
C PHE A 126 -4.01 18.99 3.61
N LEU A 127 -3.15 18.85 4.62
CA LEU A 127 -2.83 17.55 5.21
C LEU A 127 -4.04 16.94 5.91
N GLY A 128 -4.88 17.74 6.56
CA GLY A 128 -6.14 17.29 7.18
C GLY A 128 -7.09 16.66 6.17
N LYS A 129 -7.35 17.33 5.05
CA LYS A 129 -8.20 16.79 3.96
C LYS A 129 -7.63 15.51 3.34
N ALA A 130 -6.31 15.42 3.19
CA ALA A 130 -5.67 14.20 2.70
C ALA A 130 -5.77 13.07 3.74
N ALA A 131 -5.57 13.35 5.03
CA ALA A 131 -5.64 12.37 6.10
C ALA A 131 -7.03 11.72 6.20
N GLU A 132 -8.13 12.47 6.02
CA GLU A 132 -9.49 11.91 5.97
C GLU A 132 -9.63 10.84 4.89
N LYS A 133 -9.10 11.08 3.69
CA LYS A 133 -9.11 10.11 2.59
C LYS A 133 -8.27 8.87 2.91
N VAL A 134 -7.10 9.06 3.53
CA VAL A 134 -6.23 7.95 3.95
C VAL A 134 -6.94 7.05 4.96
N VAL A 135 -7.61 7.62 5.96
CA VAL A 135 -8.38 6.86 6.95
C VAL A 135 -9.53 6.08 6.27
N ALA A 136 -10.21 6.68 5.30
CA ALA A 136 -11.26 6.00 4.55
C ALA A 136 -10.71 4.78 3.76
N ILE A 137 -9.55 4.94 3.11
CA ILE A 137 -8.87 3.85 2.40
C ILE A 137 -8.46 2.73 3.36
N GLN A 138 -7.87 3.06 4.51
CA GLN A 138 -7.50 2.05 5.53
C GLN A 138 -8.71 1.26 6.03
N LYS A 139 -9.83 1.93 6.29
CA LYS A 139 -11.08 1.26 6.67
C LYS A 139 -11.55 0.30 5.57
N THR A 140 -11.53 0.75 4.32
CA THR A 140 -11.92 -0.06 3.16
C THR A 140 -11.04 -1.30 3.02
N ILE A 141 -9.72 -1.16 3.12
CA ILE A 141 -8.77 -2.27 3.06
C ILE A 141 -9.02 -3.26 4.21
N THR A 142 -9.30 -2.77 5.40
CA THR A 142 -9.61 -3.61 6.57
C THR A 142 -10.89 -4.42 6.34
N ILE A 143 -11.93 -3.82 5.80
CA ILE A 143 -13.19 -4.52 5.47
C ILE A 143 -12.93 -5.59 4.42
N ILE A 144 -12.23 -5.26 3.33
CA ILE A 144 -11.88 -6.22 2.27
C ILE A 144 -11.09 -7.39 2.85
N PHE A 145 -10.11 -7.13 3.72
CA PHE A 145 -9.32 -8.18 4.37
C PHE A 145 -10.21 -9.15 5.15
N TRP A 146 -11.12 -8.66 5.99
CA TRP A 146 -12.01 -9.51 6.78
C TRP A 146 -13.01 -10.30 5.91
N VAL A 147 -13.49 -9.70 4.82
CA VAL A 147 -14.33 -10.42 3.84
C VAL A 147 -13.55 -11.56 3.19
N LEU A 148 -12.29 -11.32 2.79
CA LEU A 148 -11.44 -12.37 2.21
C LEU A 148 -11.16 -13.50 3.21
N VAL A 149 -10.92 -13.17 4.48
CA VAL A 149 -10.76 -14.18 5.55
C VAL A 149 -12.03 -15.01 5.71
N ALA A 150 -13.20 -14.37 5.76
CA ALA A 150 -14.47 -15.08 5.88
C ALA A 150 -14.71 -16.02 4.70
N VAL A 151 -14.45 -15.58 3.46
CA VAL A 151 -14.55 -16.41 2.25
C VAL A 151 -13.59 -17.60 2.32
N ALA A 152 -12.33 -17.37 2.73
CA ALA A 152 -11.34 -18.43 2.85
C ALA A 152 -11.77 -19.49 3.88
N VAL A 153 -12.32 -19.07 5.03
CA VAL A 153 -12.85 -19.97 6.07
C VAL A 153 -14.04 -20.78 5.53
N CYS A 154 -14.99 -20.13 4.84
CA CYS A 154 -16.13 -20.83 4.23
C CYS A 154 -15.68 -21.89 3.22
N VAL A 155 -14.70 -21.57 2.39
CA VAL A 155 -14.13 -22.53 1.42
C VAL A 155 -13.50 -23.72 2.15
N LEU A 156 -12.75 -23.48 3.24
CA LEU A 156 -12.11 -24.53 4.02
C LEU A 156 -13.12 -25.44 4.73
N ILE A 157 -14.28 -24.91 5.15
CA ILE A 157 -15.35 -25.73 5.78
C ILE A 157 -16.08 -26.57 4.73
N TYR A 158 -16.21 -26.06 3.50
CA TYR A 158 -16.92 -26.76 2.42
C TYR A 158 -16.10 -27.90 1.79
N ILE A 159 -14.79 -27.89 1.94
CA ILE A 159 -13.87 -28.90 1.43
C ILE A 159 -13.75 -30.07 2.42
#